data_45ba227d51ac0a9e27c5d94868793ba5
#
_entry.id   45ba227d51ac0a9e27c5d94868793ba5
#
_cell.length_a   1.000
_cell.length_b   1.000
_cell.length_c   1.000
_cell.angle_alpha   90.00
_cell.angle_beta   90.00
_cell.angle_gamma   90.00
#
_symmetry.space_group_name_H-M   'P 1'
#
loop_
_entity.id
_entity.type
_entity.pdbx_description
1 polymer ?
#
loop_
_entity_poly.entity_id
_entity_poly.type
_entity_poly.pdbx_seq_one_letter_code
_entity_poly.pdbx_strand_id
1 'polypeptide(L)'
;MADDLRVRLHEVLSAHDPQRVDMPEARDAAVLIPIVAVPEPTLIFTVRTDTLSSHKGQISFPGGAIDATDPSPEAAALRETQEELGLDPASVEVLGELDTTPTFVTGYLVFPFVGWIERPPALDPNPAEVKEVLEVPITDLSGRIRREPGFEHRGRSYPTEAWVWNDYVIWGVTARLIRQFLDKVAATGYVEAPGDTTSWGAWPAPSAPS
;
A
#
# COMPACT_ATOMS: atom_id res chain seq x y z
N MET A 1 18.13 15.76 -2.58
CA MET A 1 17.85 14.33 -2.29
C MET A 1 16.40 13.98 -2.52
N ALA A 2 15.43 14.62 -1.87
CA ALA A 2 14.00 14.31 -2.09
C ALA A 2 13.52 14.58 -3.52
N ASP A 3 13.83 15.76 -4.08
CA ASP A 3 13.48 16.10 -5.47
C ASP A 3 14.08 15.13 -6.49
N ASP A 4 15.30 14.66 -6.24
CA ASP A 4 15.96 13.67 -7.09
C ASP A 4 15.24 12.31 -7.02
N LEU A 5 14.78 11.89 -5.83
CA LEU A 5 13.96 10.70 -5.68
C LEU A 5 12.64 10.83 -6.44
N ARG A 6 11.94 11.98 -6.31
CA ARG A 6 10.66 12.22 -6.99
C ARG A 6 10.80 12.07 -8.51
N VAL A 7 11.78 12.74 -9.11
CA VAL A 7 11.99 12.71 -10.55
C VAL A 7 12.30 11.28 -11.02
N ARG A 8 13.25 10.61 -10.38
CA ARG A 8 13.65 9.24 -10.76
C ARG A 8 12.50 8.24 -10.54
N LEU A 9 11.75 8.38 -9.44
CA LEU A 9 10.63 7.49 -9.17
C LEU A 9 9.51 7.68 -10.20
N HIS A 10 9.24 8.94 -10.60
CA HIS A 10 8.30 9.23 -11.67
C HIS A 10 8.76 8.60 -13.00
N GLU A 11 10.05 8.68 -13.35
CA GLU A 11 10.60 8.04 -14.54
C GLU A 11 10.43 6.51 -14.49
N VAL A 12 10.76 5.88 -13.35
CA VAL A 12 10.63 4.43 -13.15
C VAL A 12 9.17 3.99 -13.26
N LEU A 13 8.24 4.73 -12.65
CA LEU A 13 6.80 4.41 -12.69
C LEU A 13 6.19 4.68 -14.07
N SER A 14 6.61 5.75 -14.76
CA SER A 14 6.15 6.05 -16.12
C SER A 14 6.60 5.01 -17.16
N ALA A 15 7.74 4.36 -16.90
CA ALA A 15 8.24 3.28 -17.75
C ALA A 15 7.65 1.90 -17.38
N HIS A 16 6.93 1.81 -16.26
CA HIS A 16 6.28 0.60 -15.79
C HIS A 16 4.94 0.39 -16.52
N ASP A 17 4.72 -0.84 -17.02
CA ASP A 17 3.42 -1.28 -17.54
C ASP A 17 2.71 -2.11 -16.45
N PRO A 18 1.74 -1.53 -15.72
CA PRO A 18 1.14 -2.20 -14.56
C PRO A 18 0.45 -3.50 -14.95
N GLN A 19 0.86 -4.59 -14.34
CA GLN A 19 0.23 -5.89 -14.56
C GLN A 19 -1.13 -5.94 -13.87
N ARG A 20 -2.16 -6.31 -14.62
CA ARG A 20 -3.53 -6.41 -14.12
C ARG A 20 -3.92 -7.88 -14.01
N VAL A 21 -4.27 -8.28 -12.79
CA VAL A 21 -4.80 -9.62 -12.55
C VAL A 21 -6.27 -9.66 -12.96
N ASP A 22 -6.68 -10.65 -13.76
CA ASP A 22 -8.09 -10.85 -14.10
C ASP A 22 -8.78 -11.62 -12.96
N MET A 23 -9.68 -10.93 -12.26
CA MET A 23 -10.48 -11.49 -11.17
C MET A 23 -11.92 -10.97 -11.25
N PRO A 24 -12.76 -11.50 -12.15
CA PRO A 24 -14.09 -10.95 -12.43
C PRO A 24 -15.05 -11.01 -11.23
N GLU A 25 -14.80 -11.89 -10.26
CA GLU A 25 -15.59 -11.99 -9.03
C GLU A 25 -15.09 -11.09 -7.89
N ALA A 26 -13.94 -10.44 -8.06
CA ALA A 26 -13.43 -9.52 -7.05
C ALA A 26 -14.15 -8.16 -7.11
N ARG A 27 -14.19 -7.49 -5.96
CA ARG A 27 -14.56 -6.08 -5.90
C ARG A 27 -13.30 -5.23 -6.05
N ASP A 28 -13.40 -4.17 -6.80
CA ASP A 28 -12.27 -3.27 -6.98
C ASP A 28 -12.12 -2.33 -5.79
N ALA A 29 -10.89 -2.13 -5.38
CA ALA A 29 -10.49 -1.15 -4.38
C ALA A 29 -9.26 -0.38 -4.87
N ALA A 30 -9.09 0.84 -4.43
CA ALA A 30 -7.93 1.64 -4.76
C ALA A 30 -7.27 2.20 -3.51
N VAL A 31 -5.94 2.25 -3.50
CA VAL A 31 -5.16 2.79 -2.38
C VAL A 31 -4.14 3.80 -2.89
N LEU A 32 -3.89 4.81 -2.09
CA LEU A 32 -2.77 5.73 -2.28
C LEU A 32 -1.59 5.26 -1.44
N ILE A 33 -0.40 5.26 -2.01
CA ILE A 33 0.89 5.12 -1.32
C ILE A 33 1.47 6.53 -1.19
N PRO A 34 1.15 7.27 -0.12
CA PRO A 34 1.52 8.67 -0.03
C PRO A 34 2.93 8.80 0.51
N ILE A 35 3.76 9.57 -0.22
CA ILE A 35 5.12 9.93 0.15
C ILE A 35 5.15 11.40 0.54
N VAL A 36 5.48 11.73 1.78
CA VAL A 36 5.79 13.08 2.22
C VAL A 36 7.27 13.35 2.03
N ALA A 37 7.60 14.40 1.27
CA ALA A 37 8.98 14.67 0.81
C ALA A 37 9.96 15.06 1.90
N VAL A 38 9.52 15.78 2.93
CA VAL A 38 10.40 16.44 3.92
C VAL A 38 9.97 16.15 5.35
N PRO A 39 10.92 16.08 6.30
CA PRO A 39 12.37 16.31 6.17
C PRO A 39 13.11 15.20 5.42
N GLU A 40 12.59 13.97 5.42
CA GLU A 40 13.04 12.87 4.58
C GLU A 40 11.81 12.13 4.00
N PRO A 41 11.93 11.48 2.84
CA PRO A 41 10.83 10.75 2.22
C PRO A 41 10.22 9.70 3.15
N THR A 42 8.96 9.91 3.51
CA THR A 42 8.24 9.17 4.54
C THR A 42 6.90 8.69 4.00
N LEU A 43 6.55 7.42 4.24
CA LEU A 43 5.24 6.86 3.88
C LEU A 43 4.22 7.10 4.99
N ILE A 44 2.98 7.39 4.58
CA ILE A 44 1.84 7.48 5.50
C ILE A 44 1.06 6.16 5.45
N PHE A 45 0.77 5.63 6.64
CA PHE A 45 -0.14 4.49 6.83
C PHE A 45 -1.24 4.86 7.82
N THR A 46 -2.36 4.18 7.73
CA THR A 46 -3.47 4.24 8.69
C THR A 46 -3.50 2.97 9.53
N VAL A 47 -3.78 3.12 10.82
CA VAL A 47 -4.15 2.02 11.71
C VAL A 47 -5.66 2.05 11.88
N ARG A 48 -6.37 1.00 11.45
CA ARG A 48 -7.83 0.93 11.55
C ARG A 48 -8.31 0.89 13.00
N THR A 49 -9.47 1.47 13.23
CA THR A 49 -10.12 1.44 14.55
C THR A 49 -10.56 0.02 14.94
N ASP A 50 -10.57 -0.27 16.24
CA ASP A 50 -11.04 -1.53 16.80
C ASP A 50 -12.58 -1.67 16.79
N THR A 51 -13.29 -0.58 16.47
CA THR A 51 -14.76 -0.51 16.45
C THR A 51 -15.38 -1.07 15.17
N LEU A 52 -14.60 -1.15 14.09
CA LEU A 52 -15.08 -1.70 12.83
C LEU A 52 -15.21 -3.23 12.89
N SER A 53 -16.18 -3.77 12.15
CA SER A 53 -16.52 -5.21 12.16
C SER A 53 -15.43 -6.12 11.58
N SER A 54 -14.51 -5.57 10.79
CA SER A 54 -13.43 -6.29 10.12
C SER A 54 -12.10 -5.54 10.20
N HIS A 55 -11.00 -6.28 10.19
CA HIS A 55 -9.64 -5.74 10.09
C HIS A 55 -9.20 -4.80 11.21
N LYS A 56 -9.65 -5.06 12.45
CA LYS A 56 -9.30 -4.30 13.65
C LYS A 56 -7.79 -4.18 13.83
N GLY A 57 -7.31 -2.94 14.03
CA GLY A 57 -5.89 -2.68 14.24
C GLY A 57 -4.98 -2.99 13.05
N GLN A 58 -5.54 -3.30 11.88
CA GLN A 58 -4.75 -3.55 10.67
C GLN A 58 -4.12 -2.24 10.18
N ILE A 59 -2.86 -2.35 9.76
CA ILE A 59 -2.12 -1.25 9.15
C ILE A 59 -2.27 -1.35 7.65
N SER A 60 -2.69 -0.25 7.02
CA SER A 60 -2.90 -0.17 5.57
C SER A 60 -2.43 1.17 5.03
N PHE A 61 -2.21 1.21 3.73
CA PHE A 61 -2.25 2.48 3.02
C PHE A 61 -3.68 3.02 3.01
N PRO A 62 -3.88 4.35 3.01
CA PRO A 62 -5.21 4.93 2.90
C PRO A 62 -5.86 4.56 1.57
N GLY A 63 -7.17 4.29 1.60
CA GLY A 63 -7.93 3.86 0.44
C GLY A 63 -9.09 2.95 0.77
N GLY A 64 -9.91 2.65 -0.24
CA GLY A 64 -11.13 1.87 -0.06
C GLY A 64 -11.72 1.34 -1.35
N ALA A 65 -13.00 1.01 -1.32
CA ALA A 65 -13.72 0.49 -2.46
C ALA A 65 -13.87 1.56 -3.57
N ILE A 66 -13.78 1.11 -4.82
CA ILE A 66 -14.07 1.98 -5.95
C ILE A 66 -15.59 2.06 -6.10
N ASP A 67 -16.13 3.28 -6.05
CA ASP A 67 -17.56 3.53 -6.26
C ASP A 67 -17.86 3.70 -7.74
N ALA A 68 -19.10 3.37 -8.11
CA ALA A 68 -19.56 3.55 -9.50
C ALA A 68 -19.54 5.02 -9.98
N THR A 69 -19.45 5.97 -9.08
CA THR A 69 -19.35 7.40 -9.34
C THR A 69 -17.92 7.88 -9.49
N ASP A 70 -16.91 7.06 -9.11
CA ASP A 70 -15.52 7.43 -9.29
C ASP A 70 -15.14 7.40 -10.78
N PRO A 71 -14.56 8.47 -11.33
CA PRO A 71 -14.21 8.53 -12.75
C PRO A 71 -13.04 7.59 -13.12
N SER A 72 -12.23 7.21 -12.14
CA SER A 72 -11.10 6.29 -12.30
C SER A 72 -10.69 5.66 -10.95
N PRO A 73 -9.93 4.55 -10.95
CA PRO A 73 -9.34 3.99 -9.73
C PRO A 73 -8.43 4.99 -8.99
N GLU A 74 -7.69 5.83 -9.72
CA GLU A 74 -6.87 6.90 -9.14
C GLU A 74 -7.74 7.91 -8.36
N ALA A 75 -8.85 8.34 -8.95
CA ALA A 75 -9.76 9.28 -8.29
C ALA A 75 -10.37 8.66 -7.02
N ALA A 76 -10.68 7.36 -7.03
CA ALA A 76 -11.14 6.64 -5.85
C ALA A 76 -10.07 6.63 -4.74
N ALA A 77 -8.80 6.34 -5.08
CA ALA A 77 -7.72 6.36 -4.10
C ALA A 77 -7.55 7.73 -3.45
N LEU A 78 -7.64 8.80 -4.22
CA LEU A 78 -7.54 10.17 -3.72
C LEU A 78 -8.75 10.57 -2.86
N ARG A 79 -9.98 10.21 -3.28
CA ARG A 79 -11.22 10.46 -2.53
C ARG A 79 -11.20 9.76 -1.17
N GLU A 80 -10.90 8.46 -1.16
CA GLU A 80 -10.81 7.67 0.07
C GLU A 80 -9.74 8.23 1.02
N THR A 81 -8.59 8.62 0.48
CA THR A 81 -7.52 9.25 1.28
C THR A 81 -7.97 10.59 1.87
N GLN A 82 -8.75 11.37 1.15
CA GLN A 82 -9.36 12.59 1.67
C GLN A 82 -10.37 12.28 2.78
N GLU A 83 -11.22 11.28 2.61
CA GLU A 83 -12.23 10.87 3.59
C GLU A 83 -11.60 10.32 4.88
N GLU A 84 -10.53 9.51 4.76
CA GLU A 84 -9.84 8.91 5.90
C GLU A 84 -8.91 9.89 6.63
N LEU A 85 -8.18 10.74 5.89
CA LEU A 85 -7.07 11.55 6.44
C LEU A 85 -7.26 13.06 6.33
N GLY A 86 -8.31 13.53 5.65
CA GLY A 86 -8.46 14.96 5.34
C GLY A 86 -7.42 15.49 4.34
N LEU A 87 -6.66 14.61 3.68
CA LEU A 87 -5.63 15.01 2.73
C LEU A 87 -6.27 15.60 1.46
N ASP A 88 -5.94 16.86 1.14
CA ASP A 88 -6.43 17.50 -0.08
C ASP A 88 -5.85 16.80 -1.32
N PRO A 89 -6.69 16.23 -2.21
CA PRO A 89 -6.25 15.63 -3.47
C PRO A 89 -5.38 16.56 -4.33
N ALA A 90 -5.64 17.87 -4.30
CA ALA A 90 -4.88 18.85 -5.05
C ALA A 90 -3.43 19.03 -4.55
N SER A 91 -3.13 18.53 -3.34
CA SER A 91 -1.78 18.53 -2.77
C SER A 91 -0.95 17.31 -3.14
N VAL A 92 -1.54 16.35 -3.85
CA VAL A 92 -0.93 15.07 -4.23
C VAL A 92 -0.59 15.07 -5.72
N GLU A 93 0.68 14.91 -6.04
CA GLU A 93 1.13 14.58 -7.39
C GLU A 93 1.16 13.05 -7.54
N VAL A 94 0.29 12.46 -8.35
CA VAL A 94 0.33 11.02 -8.62
C VAL A 94 1.48 10.72 -9.58
N LEU A 95 2.46 9.96 -9.12
CA LEU A 95 3.68 9.61 -9.89
C LEU A 95 3.45 8.40 -10.80
N GLY A 96 2.50 7.54 -10.47
CA GLY A 96 2.16 6.38 -11.28
C GLY A 96 1.45 5.27 -10.48
N GLU A 97 1.18 4.17 -11.17
CA GLU A 97 0.47 3.00 -10.67
C GLU A 97 1.42 1.81 -10.52
N LEU A 98 1.18 0.93 -9.53
CA LEU A 98 1.84 -0.36 -9.38
C LEU A 98 0.95 -1.49 -9.91
N ASP A 99 1.45 -2.75 -9.86
CA ASP A 99 0.67 -3.91 -10.25
C ASP A 99 -0.54 -4.12 -9.34
N THR A 100 -1.68 -4.48 -9.94
CA THR A 100 -2.86 -4.84 -9.14
C THR A 100 -2.58 -6.01 -8.22
N THR A 101 -3.12 -5.94 -7.01
CA THR A 101 -2.84 -6.93 -5.97
C THR A 101 -4.13 -7.53 -5.41
N PRO A 102 -4.37 -8.83 -5.60
CA PRO A 102 -5.54 -9.48 -5.05
C PRO A 102 -5.44 -9.67 -3.53
N THR A 103 -6.57 -9.54 -2.84
CA THR A 103 -6.71 -9.95 -1.44
C THR A 103 -7.30 -11.36 -1.37
N PHE A 104 -6.68 -12.26 -0.59
CA PHE A 104 -7.12 -13.67 -0.56
C PHE A 104 -8.34 -13.92 0.33
N VAL A 105 -8.57 -13.07 1.32
CA VAL A 105 -9.61 -13.28 2.34
C VAL A 105 -10.84 -12.43 2.07
N THR A 106 -10.65 -11.21 1.59
CA THR A 106 -11.72 -10.21 1.46
C THR A 106 -12.29 -10.08 0.06
N GLY A 107 -11.67 -10.73 -0.94
CA GLY A 107 -12.16 -10.75 -2.31
C GLY A 107 -12.07 -9.39 -3.01
N TYR A 108 -11.06 -8.59 -2.69
CA TYR A 108 -10.77 -7.34 -3.40
C TYR A 108 -9.60 -7.52 -4.37
N LEU A 109 -9.68 -6.78 -5.47
CA LEU A 109 -8.54 -6.46 -6.34
C LEU A 109 -8.13 -5.02 -6.07
N VAL A 110 -6.91 -4.81 -5.60
CA VAL A 110 -6.40 -3.51 -5.17
C VAL A 110 -5.58 -2.87 -6.28
N PHE A 111 -5.92 -1.62 -6.61
CA PHE A 111 -5.22 -0.74 -7.55
C PHE A 111 -4.37 0.25 -6.76
N PRO A 112 -3.04 0.13 -6.73
CA PRO A 112 -2.19 0.98 -5.92
C PRO A 112 -1.59 2.11 -6.72
N PHE A 113 -1.70 3.33 -6.22
CA PHE A 113 -1.15 4.56 -6.81
C PHE A 113 -0.09 5.16 -5.89
N VAL A 114 1.03 5.60 -6.45
CA VAL A 114 2.08 6.28 -5.71
C VAL A 114 1.88 7.78 -5.81
N GLY A 115 1.68 8.44 -4.67
CA GLY A 115 1.45 9.88 -4.59
C GLY A 115 2.60 10.59 -3.87
N TRP A 116 3.01 11.73 -4.40
CA TRP A 116 4.03 12.60 -3.83
C TRP A 116 3.41 13.86 -3.23
N ILE A 117 3.80 14.19 -2.01
CA ILE A 117 3.34 15.33 -1.25
C ILE A 117 4.57 16.17 -0.89
N GLU A 118 4.70 17.34 -1.51
CA GLU A 118 5.88 18.19 -1.40
C GLU A 118 6.15 18.72 0.00
N ARG A 119 5.09 18.96 0.78
CA ARG A 119 5.17 19.50 2.13
C ARG A 119 4.34 18.67 3.10
N PRO A 120 4.73 18.60 4.38
CA PRO A 120 3.93 17.93 5.38
C PRO A 120 2.47 18.44 5.35
N PRO A 121 1.49 17.59 5.10
CA PRO A 121 0.08 17.99 5.05
C PRO A 121 -0.45 18.24 6.46
N ALA A 122 -1.46 19.11 6.57
CA ALA A 122 -2.31 19.15 7.75
C ALA A 122 -3.32 17.99 7.63
N LEU A 123 -3.06 16.88 8.33
CA LEU A 123 -3.98 15.74 8.35
C LEU A 123 -5.08 15.96 9.39
N ASP A 124 -6.31 15.56 9.04
CA ASP A 124 -7.49 15.51 9.93
C ASP A 124 -8.11 14.10 9.86
N PRO A 125 -7.50 13.11 10.55
CA PRO A 125 -7.92 11.72 10.46
C PRO A 125 -9.35 11.53 10.96
N ASN A 126 -10.18 10.82 10.18
CA ASN A 126 -11.53 10.45 10.56
C ASN A 126 -11.50 9.46 11.74
N PRO A 127 -11.91 9.85 12.97
CA PRO A 127 -11.78 8.99 14.13
C PRO A 127 -12.74 7.78 14.11
N ALA A 128 -13.71 7.75 13.19
CA ALA A 128 -14.57 6.59 13.00
C ALA A 128 -13.85 5.44 12.29
N GLU A 129 -12.81 5.73 11.51
CA GLU A 129 -12.09 4.76 10.68
C GLU A 129 -10.62 4.61 11.05
N VAL A 130 -9.97 5.72 11.36
CA VAL A 130 -8.53 5.81 11.62
C VAL A 130 -8.30 6.02 13.12
N LYS A 131 -7.63 5.05 13.75
CA LYS A 131 -7.19 5.10 15.15
C LYS A 131 -5.91 5.92 15.28
N GLU A 132 -5.01 5.77 14.32
CA GLU A 132 -3.68 6.34 14.36
C GLU A 132 -3.13 6.47 12.92
N VAL A 133 -2.30 7.49 12.72
CA VAL A 133 -1.53 7.68 11.49
C VAL A 133 -0.07 7.37 11.78
N LEU A 134 0.54 6.52 10.97
CA LEU A 134 1.96 6.20 11.06
C LEU A 134 2.71 6.89 9.93
N GLU A 135 3.78 7.57 10.29
CA GLU A 135 4.73 8.17 9.36
C GLU A 135 6.03 7.38 9.42
N VAL A 136 6.31 6.61 8.36
CA VAL A 136 7.43 5.67 8.34
C VAL A 136 8.45 6.08 7.29
N PRO A 137 9.68 6.46 7.65
CA PRO A 137 10.72 6.76 6.68
C PRO A 137 10.94 5.58 5.73
N ILE A 138 11.06 5.85 4.43
CA ILE A 138 11.28 4.79 3.41
C ILE A 138 12.55 3.99 3.74
N THR A 139 13.59 4.67 4.23
CA THR A 139 14.85 4.05 4.65
C THR A 139 14.68 3.05 5.78
N ASP A 140 13.69 3.27 6.65
CA ASP A 140 13.40 2.38 7.77
C ASP A 140 12.74 1.07 7.36
N LEU A 141 12.11 1.01 6.20
CA LEU A 141 11.52 -0.21 5.65
C LEU A 141 12.54 -1.06 4.89
N SER A 142 13.61 -0.45 4.37
CA SER A 142 14.64 -1.19 3.65
C SER A 142 15.30 -2.24 4.56
N GLY A 143 15.36 -3.49 4.08
CA GLY A 143 15.97 -4.61 4.82
C GLY A 143 15.20 -5.11 6.05
N ARG A 144 14.01 -4.57 6.34
CA ARG A 144 13.18 -4.96 7.50
C ARG A 144 12.08 -5.96 7.20
N ILE A 145 12.19 -6.65 6.09
CA ILE A 145 11.26 -7.72 5.73
C ILE A 145 11.54 -8.98 6.56
N ARG A 146 10.50 -9.64 7.03
CA ARG A 146 10.59 -10.96 7.68
C ARG A 146 9.43 -11.85 7.26
N ARG A 147 9.60 -13.15 7.48
CA ARG A 147 8.53 -14.13 7.32
C ARG A 147 7.71 -14.20 8.61
N GLU A 148 6.41 -14.09 8.47
CA GLU A 148 5.44 -14.33 9.54
C GLU A 148 4.65 -15.61 9.27
N PRO A 149 4.09 -16.27 10.30
CA PRO A 149 3.23 -17.43 10.11
C PRO A 149 2.08 -17.17 9.16
N GLY A 150 1.67 -15.90 9.03
CA GLY A 150 0.62 -15.48 8.14
C GLY A 150 -0.76 -15.77 8.72
N PHE A 151 -1.67 -16.24 7.87
CA PHE A 151 -3.05 -16.51 8.25
C PHE A 151 -3.44 -17.95 7.91
N GLU A 152 -4.44 -18.44 8.61
CA GLU A 152 -5.07 -19.72 8.29
C GLU A 152 -6.35 -19.50 7.46
N HIS A 153 -6.46 -20.25 6.36
CA HIS A 153 -7.67 -20.26 5.56
C HIS A 153 -7.98 -21.69 5.12
N ARG A 154 -9.21 -22.15 5.36
CA ARG A 154 -9.67 -23.52 5.04
C ARG A 154 -8.72 -24.63 5.54
N GLY A 155 -8.20 -24.46 6.76
CA GLY A 155 -7.30 -25.43 7.41
C GLY A 155 -5.88 -25.46 6.84
N ARG A 156 -5.48 -24.46 6.08
CA ARG A 156 -4.12 -24.28 5.58
C ARG A 156 -3.53 -22.99 6.10
N SER A 157 -2.26 -23.04 6.52
CA SER A 157 -1.48 -21.87 6.90
C SER A 157 -0.78 -21.29 5.67
N TYR A 158 -0.89 -19.98 5.52
CA TYR A 158 -0.27 -19.23 4.44
C TYR A 158 0.74 -18.25 5.03
N PRO A 159 2.04 -18.57 4.97
CA PRO A 159 3.07 -17.65 5.41
C PRO A 159 3.00 -16.37 4.58
N THR A 160 3.24 -15.24 5.22
CA THR A 160 3.21 -13.93 4.59
C THR A 160 4.50 -13.18 4.84
N GLU A 161 4.81 -12.26 3.95
CA GLU A 161 5.80 -11.23 4.22
C GLU A 161 5.24 -10.26 5.26
N ALA A 162 6.10 -9.75 6.10
CA ALA A 162 5.78 -8.68 7.02
C ALA A 162 6.93 -7.70 7.14
N TRP A 163 6.57 -6.44 7.33
CA TRP A 163 7.50 -5.35 7.59
C TRP A 163 7.37 -4.94 9.03
N VAL A 164 8.48 -4.86 9.73
CA VAL A 164 8.51 -4.52 11.15
C VAL A 164 9.11 -3.15 11.33
N TRP A 165 8.33 -2.25 11.89
CA TRP A 165 8.78 -0.92 12.24
C TRP A 165 8.33 -0.59 13.66
N ASN A 166 9.28 -0.37 14.56
CA ASN A 166 9.03 -0.29 16.00
C ASN A 166 8.23 -1.52 16.50
N ASP A 167 7.10 -1.30 17.16
CA ASP A 167 6.20 -2.36 17.65
C ASP A 167 5.11 -2.75 16.63
N TYR A 168 5.14 -2.15 15.43
CA TYR A 168 4.15 -2.41 14.38
C TYR A 168 4.61 -3.52 13.45
N VAL A 169 3.66 -4.38 13.10
CA VAL A 169 3.84 -5.45 12.11
C VAL A 169 2.88 -5.22 10.96
N ILE A 170 3.41 -4.87 9.81
CA ILE A 170 2.64 -4.64 8.58
C ILE A 170 2.69 -5.91 7.74
N TRP A 171 1.55 -6.51 7.47
CA TRP A 171 1.44 -7.80 6.77
C TRP A 171 0.32 -7.80 5.73
N GLY A 172 0.12 -8.93 5.04
CA GLY A 172 -0.96 -9.10 4.08
C GLY A 172 -0.78 -8.31 2.80
N VAL A 173 -1.87 -7.74 2.27
CA VAL A 173 -1.83 -6.95 1.02
C VAL A 173 -0.91 -5.74 1.16
N THR A 174 -0.94 -5.06 2.30
CA THR A 174 -0.09 -3.88 2.55
C THR A 174 1.39 -4.23 2.46
N ALA A 175 1.81 -5.37 3.04
CA ALA A 175 3.19 -5.82 2.94
C ALA A 175 3.62 -6.10 1.49
N ARG A 176 2.73 -6.67 0.67
CA ARG A 176 2.98 -6.91 -0.76
C ARG A 176 3.10 -5.61 -1.54
N LEU A 177 2.28 -4.61 -1.22
CA LEU A 177 2.37 -3.27 -1.83
C LEU A 177 3.66 -2.55 -1.43
N ILE A 178 4.10 -2.67 -0.16
CA ILE A 178 5.40 -2.16 0.28
C ILE A 178 6.54 -2.80 -0.53
N ARG A 179 6.48 -4.11 -0.78
CA ARG A 179 7.50 -4.79 -1.61
C ARG A 179 7.55 -4.19 -3.01
N GLN A 180 6.41 -4.14 -3.71
CA GLN A 180 6.35 -3.58 -5.06
C GLN A 180 6.89 -2.14 -5.09
N PHE A 181 6.48 -1.33 -4.13
CA PHE A 181 6.92 0.05 -3.99
C PHE A 181 8.44 0.13 -3.79
N LEU A 182 8.99 -0.64 -2.84
CA LEU A 182 10.43 -0.63 -2.56
C LEU A 182 11.27 -1.15 -3.73
N ASP A 183 10.76 -2.09 -4.54
CA ASP A 183 11.43 -2.51 -5.78
C ASP A 183 11.56 -1.33 -6.76
N LYS A 184 10.53 -0.46 -6.87
CA LYS A 184 10.59 0.76 -7.69
C LYS A 184 11.53 1.81 -7.12
N VAL A 185 11.51 2.00 -5.80
CA VAL A 185 12.43 2.93 -5.12
C VAL A 185 13.87 2.46 -5.22
N ALA A 186 14.13 1.15 -5.10
CA ALA A 186 15.47 0.58 -5.27
C ALA A 186 16.02 0.80 -6.70
N ALA A 187 15.17 0.74 -7.71
CA ALA A 187 15.55 1.04 -9.10
C ALA A 187 16.04 2.50 -9.27
N THR A 188 15.65 3.41 -8.36
CA THR A 188 16.18 4.78 -8.33
C THR A 188 17.55 4.89 -7.66
N GLY A 189 18.00 3.86 -6.95
CA GLY A 189 19.23 3.86 -6.14
C GLY A 189 19.09 4.54 -4.78
N TYR A 190 17.85 4.87 -4.33
CA TYR A 190 17.61 5.53 -3.05
C TYR A 190 17.72 4.57 -1.84
N VAL A 191 17.26 3.33 -2.00
CA VAL A 191 17.38 2.25 -1.02
C VAL A 191 17.85 0.97 -1.69
N GLU A 192 18.26 -0.02 -0.93
CA GLU A 192 18.49 -1.36 -1.43
C GLU A 192 17.15 -2.09 -1.69
N ALA A 193 17.14 -2.96 -2.69
CA ALA A 193 15.98 -3.79 -2.98
C ALA A 193 15.64 -4.69 -1.79
N PRO A 194 14.35 -4.98 -1.54
CA PRO A 194 13.96 -5.98 -0.56
C PRO A 194 14.62 -7.33 -0.85
N GLY A 195 15.02 -8.04 0.21
CA GLY A 195 15.63 -9.36 0.06
C GLY A 195 14.70 -10.35 -0.65
N ASP A 196 15.31 -11.35 -1.30
CA ASP A 196 14.57 -12.41 -2.00
C ASP A 196 13.81 -13.30 -1.02
N THR A 197 12.51 -13.42 -1.22
CA THR A 197 11.59 -14.25 -0.44
C THR A 197 11.03 -15.42 -1.23
N THR A 198 11.51 -15.68 -2.43
CA THR A 198 11.06 -16.79 -3.30
C THR A 198 11.23 -18.16 -2.64
N SER A 199 12.21 -18.30 -1.74
CA SER A 199 12.43 -19.50 -0.93
C SER A 199 11.29 -19.79 0.07
N TRP A 200 10.40 -18.83 0.31
CA TRP A 200 9.28 -19.01 1.25
C TRP A 200 8.12 -19.83 0.68
N GLY A 201 8.19 -20.20 -0.60
CA GLY A 201 7.18 -20.93 -1.34
C GLY A 201 6.24 -20.03 -2.14
N ALA A 202 5.69 -20.57 -3.21
CA ALA A 202 4.74 -19.84 -4.05
C ALA A 202 3.46 -19.53 -3.27
N TRP A 203 2.88 -18.34 -3.49
CA TRP A 203 1.52 -18.05 -3.07
C TRP A 203 0.57 -19.05 -3.71
N PRO A 204 -0.37 -19.63 -2.95
CA PRO A 204 -1.37 -20.49 -3.56
C PRO A 204 -2.16 -19.67 -4.60
N ALA A 205 -2.30 -20.24 -5.79
CA ALA A 205 -3.22 -19.67 -6.75
C ALA A 205 -4.63 -19.56 -6.12
N PRO A 206 -5.38 -18.48 -6.40
CA PRO A 206 -6.75 -18.37 -5.95
C PRO A 206 -7.50 -19.65 -6.40
N SER A 207 -8.12 -20.34 -5.45
CA SER A 207 -8.94 -21.50 -5.78
C SER A 207 -10.12 -21.00 -6.61
N ALA A 208 -10.34 -21.62 -7.77
CA ALA A 208 -11.54 -21.38 -8.55
C ALA A 208 -12.76 -21.54 -7.63
N PRO A 209 -13.77 -20.67 -7.75
CA PRO A 209 -15.01 -20.82 -6.99
C PRO A 209 -15.64 -22.17 -7.29
N SER A 210 -15.99 -22.89 -6.24
CA SER A 210 -16.74 -24.14 -6.31
C SER A 210 -18.21 -23.88 -6.47
#